data_f8bbf1211d612be2e38fa4f3c3e5e4d6
#
_entry.id   f8bbf1211d612be2e38fa4f3c3e5e4d6
#
_cell.length_a   1.000
_cell.length_b   1.000
_cell.length_c   1.000
_cell.angle_alpha   90.00
_cell.angle_beta   90.00
_cell.angle_gamma   90.00
#
_symmetry.space_group_name_H-M   'P 1'
#
loop_
_entity.id
_entity.type
_entity.pdbx_description
1 polymer ?
#
loop_
_entity_poly.entity_id
_entity_poly.type
_entity_poly.pdbx_seq_one_letter_code
_entity_poly.pdbx_strand_id
1 'polypeptide(L)' 'MQRGYVLCNYDLSQVLCLTPEKDGVVLHDVTSTKVLNKAMCLPDLTEAKNVSQMLQDKDLTGDLEIVNVARLYKKFF' A
#
# COMPACT_ATOMS: atom_id res chain seq x y z
N MET A 1 -6.66 -10.88 -9.90
CA MET A 1 -5.71 -10.53 -8.82
C MET A 1 -4.77 -9.43 -9.31
N GLN A 2 -4.55 -8.41 -8.50
CA GLN A 2 -3.62 -7.34 -8.86
C GLN A 2 -2.18 -7.87 -8.83
N ARG A 3 -1.33 -7.22 -9.61
CA ARG A 3 0.10 -7.53 -9.66
C ARG A 3 0.89 -6.30 -9.27
N GLY A 4 2.07 -6.51 -8.69
CA GLY A 4 2.97 -5.43 -8.30
C GLY A 4 3.12 -5.34 -6.80
N TYR A 5 3.42 -4.12 -6.33
CA TYR A 5 3.76 -3.87 -4.95
C TYR A 5 2.78 -2.91 -4.32
N VAL A 6 2.54 -3.10 -3.03
CA VAL A 6 1.74 -2.19 -2.22
C VAL A 6 2.57 -1.72 -1.03
N LEU A 7 2.15 -0.66 -0.40
CA LEU A 7 2.81 -0.09 0.76
C LEU A 7 1.97 -0.42 2.00
N CYS A 8 2.63 -0.93 3.03
CA CYS A 8 1.96 -1.42 4.23
C CYS A 8 2.61 -0.86 5.48
N ASN A 9 1.91 -0.96 6.59
CA ASN A 9 2.50 -0.72 7.89
C ASN A 9 3.44 -1.89 8.27
N TYR A 10 4.16 -1.75 9.39
CA TYR A 10 5.23 -2.68 9.77
C TYR A 10 4.76 -4.13 9.97
N ASP A 11 3.54 -4.37 10.41
CA ASP A 11 3.02 -5.72 10.65
C ASP A 11 2.14 -6.24 9.50
N LEU A 12 2.05 -5.47 8.41
CA LEU A 12 1.29 -5.81 7.21
C LEU A 12 -0.23 -5.93 7.43
N SER A 13 -0.73 -5.39 8.52
CA SER A 13 -2.18 -5.44 8.82
C SER A 13 -2.97 -4.34 8.12
N GLN A 14 -2.27 -3.30 7.65
CA GLN A 14 -2.88 -2.18 6.95
C GLN A 14 -2.16 -1.93 5.63
N VAL A 15 -2.90 -1.48 4.63
CA VAL A 15 -2.38 -1.19 3.31
C VAL A 15 -2.73 0.24 2.91
N LEU A 16 -1.81 0.88 2.17
CA LEU A 16 -1.99 2.25 1.74
C LEU A 16 -2.97 2.31 0.57
N CYS A 17 -4.00 3.13 0.73
CA CYS A 17 -5.02 3.36 -0.29
C CYS A 17 -5.09 4.84 -0.61
N LEU A 18 -5.58 5.16 -1.82
CA LEU A 18 -5.86 6.54 -2.19
C LEU A 18 -7.22 6.94 -1.65
N THR A 19 -7.33 8.19 -1.19
CA THR A 19 -8.60 8.75 -0.75
C THR A 19 -9.15 9.66 -1.85
N PRO A 20 -10.30 9.30 -2.45
CA PRO A 20 -10.83 10.10 -3.58
C PRO A 20 -11.20 11.52 -3.21
N GLU A 21 -11.49 11.78 -1.95
CA GLU A 21 -12.02 13.06 -1.51
C GLU A 21 -10.98 14.11 -1.13
N LYS A 22 -9.70 13.71 -0.93
CA LYS A 22 -8.69 14.60 -0.35
C LYS A 22 -7.36 14.60 -1.09
N ASP A 23 -7.26 14.00 -2.24
CA ASP A 23 -5.99 13.79 -2.94
C ASP A 23 -4.91 13.25 -2.00
N GLY A 24 -5.32 12.45 -1.05
CA GLY A 24 -4.45 11.95 0.00
C GLY A 24 -4.34 10.45 -0.01
N VAL A 25 -3.62 9.96 0.98
CA VAL A 25 -3.43 8.53 1.20
C VAL A 25 -3.87 8.19 2.62
N VAL A 26 -4.31 6.97 2.81
CA VAL A 26 -4.73 6.47 4.11
C VAL A 26 -4.34 5.01 4.25
N LEU A 27 -3.88 4.61 5.45
CA LEU A 27 -3.68 3.21 5.78
C LEU A 27 -5.02 2.62 6.19
N HIS A 28 -5.42 1.55 5.52
CA HIS A 28 -6.70 0.90 5.74
C HIS A 28 -6.48 -0.54 6.18
N ASP A 29 -7.21 -0.99 7.19
CA ASP A 29 -7.12 -2.38 7.66
C ASP A 29 -7.47 -3.36 6.53
N VAL A 30 -6.67 -4.41 6.39
CA VAL A 30 -6.90 -5.44 5.38
C VAL A 30 -7.95 -6.41 5.91
N THR A 31 -9.21 -6.08 5.70
CA THR A 31 -10.36 -6.86 6.18
C THR A 31 -10.99 -7.72 5.10
N SER A 32 -10.72 -7.43 3.84
CA SER A 32 -11.30 -8.17 2.71
C SER A 32 -10.47 -7.96 1.45
N THR A 33 -10.74 -8.78 0.43
CA THR A 33 -10.10 -8.60 -0.88
C THR A 33 -10.47 -7.26 -1.53
N LYS A 34 -11.60 -6.69 -1.17
CA LYS A 34 -12.01 -5.37 -1.67
C LYS A 34 -11.03 -4.29 -1.25
N VAL A 35 -10.50 -4.36 -0.05
CA VAL A 35 -9.50 -3.40 0.44
C VAL A 35 -8.22 -3.53 -0.40
N LEU A 36 -7.75 -4.76 -0.62
CA LEU A 36 -6.56 -4.97 -1.45
C LEU A 36 -6.76 -4.48 -2.88
N ASN A 37 -7.97 -4.63 -3.43
CA ASN A 37 -8.28 -4.14 -4.77
C ASN A 37 -8.26 -2.61 -4.87
N LYS A 38 -8.48 -1.92 -3.76
CA LYS A 38 -8.43 -0.46 -3.71
C LYS A 38 -7.06 0.09 -3.32
N ALA A 39 -6.13 -0.78 -2.94
CA ALA A 39 -4.80 -0.36 -2.53
C ALA A 39 -4.05 0.27 -3.70
N MET A 40 -3.16 1.21 -3.38
CA MET A 40 -2.25 1.78 -4.36
C MET A 40 -1.27 0.70 -4.80
N CYS A 41 -1.40 0.21 -6.02
CA CYS A 41 -0.57 -0.85 -6.55
C CYS A 41 0.45 -0.28 -7.53
N LEU A 42 1.72 -0.54 -7.27
CA LEU A 42 2.82 0.00 -8.06
C LEU A 42 3.48 -1.14 -8.85
N PRO A 43 3.75 -0.95 -10.15
CA PRO A 43 4.13 -2.08 -11.02
C PRO A 43 5.51 -2.64 -10.72
N ASP A 44 6.43 -1.84 -10.23
CA ASP A 44 7.79 -2.32 -9.96
C ASP A 44 8.33 -1.79 -8.64
N LEU A 45 9.39 -2.46 -8.16
CA LEU A 45 9.99 -2.15 -6.86
C LEU A 45 10.61 -0.76 -6.82
N THR A 46 11.23 -0.32 -7.90
CA THR A 46 11.87 1.00 -7.97
C THR A 46 10.81 2.10 -7.81
N GLU A 47 9.70 1.98 -8.52
CA GLU A 47 8.60 2.94 -8.41
C GLU A 47 8.00 2.92 -7.00
N ALA A 48 7.85 1.74 -6.40
CA ALA A 48 7.36 1.62 -5.04
C ALA A 48 8.26 2.35 -4.04
N LYS A 49 9.58 2.20 -4.18
CA LYS A 49 10.55 2.89 -3.33
C LYS A 49 10.47 4.41 -3.52
N ASN A 50 10.35 4.87 -4.75
CA ASN A 50 10.26 6.29 -5.06
C ASN A 50 8.99 6.91 -4.48
N VAL A 51 7.86 6.23 -4.63
CA VAL A 51 6.59 6.72 -4.07
C VAL A 51 6.63 6.73 -2.54
N SER A 52 7.16 5.68 -1.92
CA SER A 52 7.30 5.63 -0.47
C SER A 52 8.14 6.80 0.05
N GLN A 53 9.28 7.07 -0.59
CA GLN A 53 10.14 8.18 -0.20
C GLN A 53 9.45 9.53 -0.39
N MET A 54 8.75 9.71 -1.50
CA MET A 54 8.00 10.94 -1.76
C MET A 54 6.95 11.21 -0.68
N LEU A 55 6.22 10.17 -0.27
CA LEU A 55 5.20 10.31 0.77
C LEU A 55 5.80 10.67 2.11
N GLN A 56 6.96 10.08 2.45
CA GLN A 56 7.68 10.42 3.67
C GLN A 56 8.20 11.86 3.63
N ASP A 57 8.75 12.28 2.51
CA ASP A 57 9.28 13.63 2.32
C ASP A 57 8.19 14.70 2.45
N LYS A 58 6.97 14.35 2.05
CA LYS A 58 5.80 15.23 2.21
C LYS A 58 5.14 15.11 3.58
N ASP A 59 5.69 14.30 4.44
CA ASP A 59 5.17 14.06 5.80
C ASP A 59 3.74 13.50 5.80
N LEU A 60 3.38 12.76 4.76
CA LEU A 60 2.06 12.14 4.64
C LEU A 60 2.01 10.75 5.29
N THR A 61 3.16 10.07 5.36
CA THR A 61 3.29 8.76 5.99
C THR A 61 4.61 8.68 6.75
N GLY A 62 4.71 7.71 7.68
CA GLY A 62 5.99 7.29 8.23
C GLY A 62 6.65 6.23 7.33
N ASP A 63 7.55 5.44 7.89
CA ASP A 63 8.17 4.31 7.21
C ASP A 63 7.13 3.26 6.85
N LEU A 64 7.13 2.84 5.60
CA LEU A 64 6.22 1.81 5.10
C LEU A 64 7.01 0.63 4.56
N GLU A 65 6.43 -0.56 4.70
CA GLU A 65 6.98 -1.77 4.10
C GLU A 65 6.49 -1.90 2.66
N ILE A 66 7.39 -2.27 1.76
CA ILE A 66 7.05 -2.53 0.37
C ILE A 66 6.84 -4.03 0.21
N VAL A 67 5.64 -4.43 -0.17
CA VAL A 67 5.23 -5.83 -0.19
C VAL A 67 4.62 -6.18 -1.53
N ASN A 68 5.01 -7.34 -2.06
CA ASN A 68 4.33 -7.89 -3.23
C ASN A 68 2.87 -8.20 -2.86
N VAL A 69 1.93 -7.74 -3.67
CA VAL A 69 0.50 -7.87 -3.36
C VAL A 69 0.08 -9.33 -3.21
N ALA A 70 0.71 -10.24 -3.96
CA ALA A 70 0.41 -11.67 -3.85
C ALA A 70 0.72 -12.22 -2.45
N ARG A 71 1.72 -11.67 -1.77
CA ARG A 71 2.05 -12.06 -0.40
C ARG A 71 0.93 -11.72 0.57
N LEU A 72 0.29 -10.57 0.38
CA LEU A 72 -0.85 -10.19 1.20
C LEU A 72 -2.05 -11.08 0.96
N TYR A 73 -2.32 -11.44 -0.29
CA TYR A 73 -3.38 -12.39 -0.59
C TYR A 73 -3.16 -13.73 0.12
N LYS A 74 -1.93 -14.23 0.10
CA LYS A 74 -1.60 -15.47 0.81
C LYS A 74 -1.75 -15.35 2.32
N LYS A 75 -1.39 -14.19 2.89
CA LYS A 75 -1.42 -13.99 4.34
C LYS A 75 -2.84 -13.92 4.88
N PHE A 76 -3.76 -13.27 4.17
CA PHE A 76 -5.09 -12.96 4.69
C PHE A 76 -6.20 -13.82 4.07
N PHE A 77 -5.94 -14.41 2.94
CA PHE A 77 -6.95 -15.15 2.19
C PHE A 77 -6.41 -16.46 1.62
#